data_dc7ab4eafb499b07d8b917552fda51e2
#
_entry.id   dc7ab4eafb499b07d8b917552fda51e2
#
_cell.length_a   1.000
_cell.length_b   1.000
_cell.length_c   1.000
_cell.angle_alpha   90.00
_cell.angle_beta   90.00
_cell.angle_gamma   90.00
#
_symmetry.space_group_name_H-M   'P 1'
#
loop_
_entity.id
_entity.type
_entity.pdbx_description
1 polymer ?
#
loop_
_entity_poly.entity_id
_entity_poly.type
_entity_poly.pdbx_seq_one_letter_code
_entity_poly.pdbx_strand_id
1 'polypeptide(L)'
;MNFTTPEYYYLFIPVALFACFLLFYNSRNKQVSSLLLLSYLFFYLASGFYILLLFVSTLVDFYCGKFIDEAKNKAQKKKFLFFSIITNLSILGIFKYFNFFIGNYNTLIHLYPILPEIAKINVLLPIGISFYTFQTMSYTIDIYRKKVKPQESIIDFACYAAFFPQLVAGPIVRYSHFNPQITEKLVFKENNLKIGLTFIIYGLFKKFVIADNIAIQVNNLFTAEQDLTNFWLVWCGALFFGIQIYADFSAYTDIAIGSAKLFGIDLPENFKHPYFAHNPQEFWRKWHISLSTWLRDYLYFPLGGSKGGMNVLIKATIITMILGGLWHGAS
;
A
#
# COMPACT_ATOMS: atom_id res chain seq x y z
N MET A 1 6.34 -14.62 7.24
CA MET A 1 5.16 -14.37 8.11
C MET A 1 4.25 -13.37 7.40
N ASN A 2 2.96 -13.60 7.43
CA ASN A 2 1.95 -12.70 6.85
C ASN A 2 0.68 -12.70 7.73
N PHE A 3 -0.35 -11.93 7.37
CA PHE A 3 -1.59 -11.81 8.14
C PHE A 3 -2.46 -13.09 8.17
N THR A 4 -2.18 -14.08 7.36
CA THR A 4 -2.92 -15.34 7.35
C THR A 4 -2.20 -16.48 8.07
N THR A 5 -0.96 -16.22 8.54
CA THR A 5 -0.20 -17.21 9.29
C THR A 5 -0.60 -17.24 10.78
N PRO A 6 -0.83 -18.41 11.39
CA PRO A 6 -1.22 -18.48 12.79
C PRO A 6 -0.22 -17.80 13.74
N GLU A 7 1.10 -17.86 13.42
CA GLU A 7 2.18 -17.25 14.21
C GLU A 7 2.01 -15.74 14.40
N TYR A 8 1.34 -15.09 13.45
CA TYR A 8 1.02 -13.67 13.55
C TYR A 8 0.12 -13.41 14.78
N TYR A 9 -0.86 -14.27 15.06
CA TYR A 9 -1.85 -14.08 16.10
C TYR A 9 -1.42 -14.60 17.47
N TYR A 10 -0.82 -15.78 17.53
CA TYR A 10 -0.47 -16.37 18.84
C TYR A 10 0.93 -15.99 19.35
N LEU A 11 1.80 -15.47 18.48
CA LEU A 11 3.17 -15.09 18.86
C LEU A 11 3.43 -13.60 18.64
N PHE A 12 3.32 -13.12 17.40
CA PHE A 12 3.78 -11.78 17.05
C PHE A 12 2.94 -10.67 17.69
N ILE A 13 1.62 -10.70 17.56
CA ILE A 13 0.72 -9.71 18.17
C ILE A 13 0.84 -9.68 19.71
N PRO A 14 0.79 -10.81 20.44
CA PRO A 14 0.99 -10.80 21.89
C PRO A 14 2.35 -10.23 22.32
N VAL A 15 3.44 -10.57 21.64
CA VAL A 15 4.76 -10.02 21.93
C VAL A 15 4.79 -8.51 21.69
N ALA A 16 4.18 -8.04 20.61
CA ALA A 16 4.12 -6.62 20.30
C ALA A 16 3.28 -5.81 21.32
N LEU A 17 2.14 -6.36 21.74
CA LEU A 17 1.31 -5.76 22.80
C LEU A 17 2.04 -5.75 24.13
N PHE A 18 2.68 -6.86 24.50
CA PHE A 18 3.48 -6.97 25.72
C PHE A 18 4.62 -5.93 25.74
N ALA A 19 5.38 -5.84 24.67
CA ALA A 19 6.47 -4.86 24.54
C ALA A 19 5.96 -3.41 24.65
N CYS A 20 4.87 -3.10 23.94
CA CYS A 20 4.34 -1.75 23.90
C CYS A 20 3.66 -1.32 25.22
N PHE A 21 2.81 -2.16 25.79
CA PHE A 21 1.93 -1.78 26.90
C PHE A 21 2.37 -2.26 28.29
N LEU A 22 3.24 -3.25 28.37
CA LEU A 22 3.75 -3.75 29.65
C LEU A 22 5.22 -3.39 29.85
N LEU A 23 6.09 -3.71 28.89
CA LEU A 23 7.52 -3.47 29.06
C LEU A 23 7.89 -1.98 28.93
N PHE A 24 7.27 -1.26 28.00
CA PHE A 24 7.60 0.15 27.69
C PHE A 24 6.46 1.12 27.97
N TYR A 25 5.50 0.76 28.83
CA TYR A 25 4.29 1.57 29.08
C TYR A 25 4.60 3.00 29.59
N ASN A 26 5.77 3.21 30.25
CA ASN A 26 6.14 4.50 30.82
C ASN A 26 6.80 5.46 29.84
N SER A 27 7.18 5.03 28.65
CA SER A 27 7.98 5.84 27.72
C SER A 27 7.45 5.77 26.31
N ARG A 28 6.89 6.88 25.83
CA ARG A 28 6.44 7.05 24.44
C ARG A 28 7.54 6.66 23.44
N ASN A 29 8.76 7.15 23.64
CA ASN A 29 9.87 6.88 22.72
C ASN A 29 10.22 5.39 22.66
N LYS A 30 10.19 4.68 23.79
CA LYS A 30 10.43 3.24 23.81
C LYS A 30 9.28 2.46 23.17
N GLN A 31 8.03 2.90 23.34
CA GLN A 31 6.87 2.32 22.65
C GLN A 31 7.00 2.42 21.12
N VAL A 32 7.28 3.62 20.61
CA VAL A 32 7.43 3.85 19.16
C VAL A 32 8.66 3.12 18.62
N SER A 33 9.79 3.11 19.35
CA SER A 33 10.96 2.33 18.93
C SER A 33 10.70 0.83 18.92
N SER A 34 9.94 0.30 19.87
CA SER A 34 9.57 -1.11 19.89
C SER A 34 8.64 -1.48 18.73
N LEU A 35 7.65 -0.63 18.42
CA LEU A 35 6.80 -0.82 17.26
C LEU A 35 7.59 -0.78 15.95
N LEU A 36 8.55 0.15 15.83
CA LEU A 36 9.43 0.20 14.67
C LEU A 36 10.27 -1.06 14.53
N LEU A 37 10.91 -1.51 15.61
CA LEU A 37 11.74 -2.72 15.60
C LEU A 37 10.92 -3.95 15.20
N LEU A 38 9.74 -4.10 15.77
CA LEU A 38 8.81 -5.20 15.44
C LEU A 38 8.29 -5.09 14.01
N SER A 39 8.05 -3.88 13.52
CA SER A 39 7.65 -3.64 12.13
C SER A 39 8.75 -4.08 11.15
N TYR A 40 10.00 -3.75 11.45
CA TYR A 40 11.13 -4.20 10.65
C TYR A 40 11.34 -5.72 10.74
N LEU A 41 11.17 -6.32 11.93
CA LEU A 41 11.21 -7.78 12.09
C LEU A 41 10.11 -8.44 11.26
N PHE A 42 8.88 -7.93 11.33
CA PHE A 42 7.76 -8.43 10.53
C PHE A 42 8.07 -8.38 9.04
N PHE A 43 8.56 -7.24 8.55
CA PHE A 43 8.92 -7.07 7.14
C PHE A 43 10.06 -7.99 6.71
N TYR A 44 11.09 -8.15 7.57
CA TYR A 44 12.20 -9.08 7.31
C TYR A 44 11.70 -10.53 7.21
N LEU A 45 10.83 -10.95 8.12
CA LEU A 45 10.22 -12.29 8.08
C LEU A 45 9.30 -12.51 6.86
N ALA A 46 8.77 -11.43 6.29
CA ALA A 46 7.89 -11.47 5.12
C ALA A 46 8.65 -11.37 3.79
N SER A 47 9.73 -10.57 3.73
CA SER A 47 10.42 -10.18 2.49
C SER A 47 11.95 -10.31 2.55
N GLY A 48 12.52 -10.78 3.65
CA GLY A 48 13.96 -10.98 3.79
C GLY A 48 14.77 -9.67 3.64
N PHE A 49 15.88 -9.73 2.92
CA PHE A 49 16.80 -8.61 2.74
C PHE A 49 16.21 -7.40 1.97
N TYR A 50 15.03 -7.52 1.39
CA TYR A 50 14.34 -6.36 0.79
C TYR A 50 13.97 -5.27 1.80
N ILE A 51 14.12 -5.51 3.09
CA ILE A 51 14.05 -4.48 4.14
C ILE A 51 15.02 -3.32 3.86
N LEU A 52 16.15 -3.55 3.18
CA LEU A 52 17.10 -2.50 2.81
C LEU A 52 16.47 -1.45 1.89
N LEU A 53 15.55 -1.86 1.01
CA LEU A 53 14.83 -0.91 0.13
C LEU A 53 13.91 0.00 0.94
N LEU A 54 13.23 -0.56 1.94
CA LEU A 54 12.41 0.22 2.86
C LEU A 54 13.27 1.22 3.66
N PHE A 55 14.45 0.82 4.13
CA PHE A 55 15.41 1.71 4.78
C PHE A 55 15.85 2.84 3.86
N VAL A 56 16.26 2.53 2.63
CA VAL A 56 16.70 3.54 1.66
C VAL A 56 15.57 4.53 1.35
N SER A 57 14.37 4.05 1.06
CA SER A 57 13.20 4.91 0.81
C SER A 57 12.91 5.80 2.02
N THR A 58 12.93 5.24 3.23
CA THR A 58 12.69 5.98 4.49
C THR A 58 13.73 7.07 4.69
N LEU A 59 15.02 6.78 4.52
CA LEU A 59 16.09 7.77 4.69
C LEU A 59 16.00 8.88 3.64
N VAL A 60 15.81 8.51 2.37
CA VAL A 60 15.69 9.49 1.28
C VAL A 60 14.53 10.45 1.55
N ASP A 61 13.36 9.94 1.88
CA ASP A 61 12.17 10.79 2.05
C ASP A 61 12.23 11.62 3.32
N PHE A 62 12.82 11.10 4.39
CA PHE A 62 13.06 11.87 5.62
C PHE A 62 13.96 13.09 5.36
N TYR A 63 15.13 12.88 4.74
CA TYR A 63 16.07 13.97 4.48
C TYR A 63 15.56 14.91 3.38
N CYS A 64 14.93 14.39 2.32
CA CYS A 64 14.30 15.22 1.31
C CYS A 64 13.20 16.11 1.92
N GLY A 65 12.41 15.59 2.86
CA GLY A 65 11.41 16.37 3.59
C GLY A 65 12.02 17.56 4.33
N LYS A 66 13.13 17.34 5.05
CA LYS A 66 13.87 18.41 5.74
C LYS A 66 14.46 19.43 4.76
N PHE A 67 15.15 18.96 3.71
CA PHE A 67 15.75 19.84 2.72
C PHE A 67 14.71 20.65 1.92
N ILE A 68 13.51 20.10 1.67
CA ILE A 68 12.41 20.85 1.05
C ILE A 68 11.97 22.01 1.95
N ASP A 69 11.88 21.79 3.25
CA ASP A 69 11.46 22.85 4.19
C ASP A 69 12.52 23.94 4.34
N GLU A 70 13.79 23.56 4.52
CA GLU A 70 14.94 24.45 4.71
C GLU A 70 15.34 25.21 3.43
N ALA A 71 14.97 24.74 2.25
CA ALA A 71 15.40 25.33 1.00
C ALA A 71 14.88 26.76 0.82
N LYS A 72 15.81 27.68 0.44
CA LYS A 72 15.54 29.12 0.33
C LYS A 72 14.72 29.50 -0.87
N ASN A 73 14.77 28.73 -1.95
CA ASN A 73 14.08 29.06 -3.19
C ASN A 73 13.27 27.87 -3.76
N LYS A 74 12.31 28.18 -4.64
CA LYS A 74 11.40 27.20 -5.23
C LYS A 74 12.12 26.14 -6.10
N ALA A 75 13.24 26.51 -6.74
CA ALA A 75 14.00 25.59 -7.58
C ALA A 75 14.67 24.49 -6.74
N GLN A 76 15.28 24.86 -5.62
CA GLN A 76 15.86 23.90 -4.68
C GLN A 76 14.78 22.97 -4.08
N LYS A 77 13.63 23.52 -3.65
CA LYS A 77 12.52 22.71 -3.15
C LYS A 77 12.07 21.66 -4.19
N LYS A 78 11.95 22.10 -5.45
CA LYS A 78 11.58 21.23 -6.57
C LYS A 78 12.63 20.15 -6.84
N LYS A 79 13.93 20.48 -6.73
CA LYS A 79 15.02 19.52 -6.91
C LYS A 79 14.95 18.37 -5.90
N PHE A 80 14.77 18.68 -4.61
CA PHE A 80 14.67 17.65 -3.57
C PHE A 80 13.39 16.83 -3.70
N LEU A 81 12.26 17.47 -4.05
CA LEU A 81 11.03 16.74 -4.32
C LEU A 81 11.19 15.76 -5.48
N PHE A 82 11.78 16.19 -6.61
CA PHE A 82 12.03 15.30 -7.74
C PHE A 82 12.99 14.18 -7.40
N PHE A 83 14.02 14.45 -6.60
CA PHE A 83 14.95 13.41 -6.15
C PHE A 83 14.21 12.31 -5.35
N SER A 84 13.36 12.69 -4.38
CA SER A 84 12.50 11.74 -3.65
C SER A 84 11.61 10.93 -4.60
N ILE A 85 10.85 11.60 -5.48
CA ILE A 85 9.93 10.94 -6.41
C ILE A 85 10.68 10.00 -7.35
N ILE A 86 11.79 10.44 -7.95
CA ILE A 86 12.57 9.62 -8.89
C ILE A 86 13.14 8.40 -8.18
N THR A 87 13.72 8.55 -6.99
CA THR A 87 14.27 7.43 -6.21
C THR A 87 13.19 6.38 -5.93
N ASN A 88 12.04 6.80 -5.41
CA ASN A 88 10.95 5.90 -5.07
C ASN A 88 10.35 5.20 -6.31
N LEU A 89 10.11 5.95 -7.38
CA LEU A 89 9.60 5.38 -8.63
C LEU A 89 10.63 4.50 -9.34
N SER A 90 11.93 4.79 -9.23
CA SER A 90 12.99 3.93 -9.79
C SER A 90 13.06 2.60 -9.05
N ILE A 91 13.02 2.62 -7.72
CA ILE A 91 12.95 1.40 -6.91
C ILE A 91 11.73 0.57 -7.31
N LEU A 92 10.54 1.19 -7.33
CA LEU A 92 9.31 0.51 -7.74
C LEU A 92 9.40 -0.01 -9.19
N GLY A 93 9.96 0.80 -10.09
CA GLY A 93 10.10 0.50 -11.51
C GLY A 93 11.00 -0.71 -11.77
N ILE A 94 12.15 -0.78 -11.10
CA ILE A 94 13.08 -1.90 -11.24
C ILE A 94 12.42 -3.21 -10.76
N PHE A 95 11.84 -3.22 -9.57
CA PHE A 95 11.30 -4.45 -9.00
C PHE A 95 10.00 -4.93 -9.64
N LYS A 96 9.20 -4.00 -10.19
CA LYS A 96 7.88 -4.33 -10.73
C LYS A 96 7.85 -4.50 -12.25
N TYR A 97 8.65 -3.72 -12.98
CA TYR A 97 8.51 -3.63 -14.44
C TYR A 97 9.73 -4.12 -15.21
N PHE A 98 10.86 -4.38 -14.55
CA PHE A 98 12.11 -4.78 -15.24
C PHE A 98 11.89 -5.99 -16.15
N ASN A 99 11.35 -7.09 -15.60
CA ASN A 99 11.11 -8.31 -16.38
C ASN A 99 10.03 -8.15 -17.46
N PHE A 100 9.07 -7.24 -17.27
CA PHE A 100 8.09 -6.90 -18.31
C PHE A 100 8.79 -6.23 -19.51
N PHE A 101 9.64 -5.24 -19.27
CA PHE A 101 10.36 -4.58 -20.35
C PHE A 101 11.35 -5.52 -21.04
N ILE A 102 12.07 -6.36 -20.30
CA ILE A 102 12.95 -7.38 -20.89
C ILE A 102 12.15 -8.39 -21.72
N GLY A 103 11.00 -8.85 -21.22
CA GLY A 103 10.17 -9.78 -21.97
C GLY A 103 9.71 -9.21 -23.31
N ASN A 104 9.22 -7.95 -23.31
CA ASN A 104 8.82 -7.27 -24.56
C ASN A 104 10.01 -7.02 -25.48
N TYR A 105 11.17 -6.62 -24.95
CA TYR A 105 12.40 -6.46 -25.70
C TYR A 105 12.83 -7.78 -26.38
N ASN A 106 12.87 -8.88 -25.65
CA ASN A 106 13.23 -10.19 -26.20
C ASN A 106 12.23 -10.66 -27.27
N THR A 107 10.94 -10.40 -27.09
CA THR A 107 9.92 -10.69 -28.11
C THR A 107 10.18 -9.90 -29.41
N LEU A 108 10.55 -8.63 -29.30
CA LEU A 108 10.90 -7.81 -30.48
C LEU A 108 12.18 -8.30 -31.16
N ILE A 109 13.17 -8.77 -30.41
CA ILE A 109 14.42 -9.32 -30.97
C ILE A 109 14.17 -10.65 -31.67
N HIS A 110 13.29 -11.49 -31.17
CA HIS A 110 12.90 -12.70 -31.91
C HIS A 110 12.30 -12.39 -33.28
N LEU A 111 11.62 -11.24 -33.43
CA LEU A 111 11.11 -10.78 -34.73
C LEU A 111 12.23 -10.12 -35.60
N TYR A 112 13.21 -9.48 -34.97
CA TYR A 112 14.30 -8.74 -35.60
C TYR A 112 15.63 -9.06 -34.91
N PRO A 113 16.37 -10.14 -35.26
CA PRO A 113 17.56 -10.61 -34.52
C PRO A 113 18.78 -9.73 -34.76
N ILE A 114 18.73 -8.48 -34.33
CA ILE A 114 19.82 -7.47 -34.50
C ILE A 114 20.69 -7.38 -33.22
N LEU A 115 20.13 -7.70 -32.08
CA LEU A 115 20.77 -7.53 -30.77
C LEU A 115 20.62 -8.83 -29.93
N PRO A 116 21.50 -9.06 -28.93
CA PRO A 116 21.43 -10.24 -28.10
C PRO A 116 20.22 -10.18 -27.14
N GLU A 117 19.68 -11.36 -26.79
CA GLU A 117 18.68 -11.49 -25.75
C GLU A 117 19.23 -11.06 -24.38
N ILE A 118 18.38 -10.43 -23.58
CA ILE A 118 18.67 -10.07 -22.20
C ILE A 118 18.05 -11.11 -21.27
N ALA A 119 18.86 -11.67 -20.37
CA ALA A 119 18.38 -12.61 -19.37
C ALA A 119 17.38 -11.93 -18.40
N LYS A 120 16.24 -12.57 -18.13
CA LYS A 120 15.32 -12.15 -17.08
C LYS A 120 16.00 -12.29 -15.72
N ILE A 121 15.84 -11.30 -14.86
CA ILE A 121 16.34 -11.35 -13.49
C ILE A 121 15.28 -11.99 -12.60
N ASN A 122 15.68 -12.94 -11.79
CA ASN A 122 14.78 -13.59 -10.85
C ASN A 122 14.59 -12.70 -9.60
N VAL A 123 13.85 -11.60 -9.78
CA VAL A 123 13.56 -10.61 -8.72
C VAL A 123 12.18 -10.90 -8.16
N LEU A 124 12.13 -11.30 -6.90
CA LEU A 124 10.87 -11.35 -6.15
C LEU A 124 10.40 -9.92 -5.86
N LEU A 125 9.14 -9.63 -6.16
CA LEU A 125 8.53 -8.35 -5.83
C LEU A 125 8.41 -8.24 -4.29
N PRO A 126 9.10 -7.27 -3.64
CA PRO A 126 8.99 -7.11 -2.20
C PRO A 126 7.55 -6.79 -1.78
N ILE A 127 7.09 -7.46 -0.74
CA ILE A 127 5.74 -7.24 -0.22
C ILE A 127 5.58 -5.76 0.21
N GLY A 128 4.48 -5.13 -0.20
CA GLY A 128 4.17 -3.76 0.20
C GLY A 128 4.95 -2.65 -0.49
N ILE A 129 5.90 -2.95 -1.42
CA ILE A 129 6.72 -1.93 -2.09
C ILE A 129 5.87 -0.83 -2.72
N SER A 130 4.77 -1.16 -3.35
CA SER A 130 3.85 -0.19 -3.97
C SER A 130 3.15 0.70 -2.94
N PHE A 131 2.85 0.16 -1.76
CA PHE A 131 2.14 0.87 -0.70
C PHE A 131 3.05 1.86 0.02
N TYR A 132 4.20 1.41 0.53
CA TYR A 132 5.11 2.32 1.24
C TYR A 132 5.70 3.38 0.31
N THR A 133 5.95 3.07 -0.98
CA THR A 133 6.38 4.06 -1.98
C THR A 133 5.37 5.21 -2.09
N PHE A 134 4.08 4.92 -2.24
CA PHE A 134 3.06 5.96 -2.32
C PHE A 134 2.88 6.71 -1.01
N GLN A 135 3.02 6.02 0.11
CA GLN A 135 2.90 6.58 1.43
C GLN A 135 4.01 7.61 1.68
N THR A 136 5.28 7.24 1.48
CA THR A 136 6.42 8.13 1.74
C THR A 136 6.52 9.25 0.71
N MET A 137 6.22 9.00 -0.57
CA MET A 137 6.09 10.06 -1.58
C MET A 137 5.03 11.09 -1.19
N SER A 138 3.89 10.67 -0.62
CA SER A 138 2.86 11.62 -0.20
C SER A 138 3.37 12.60 0.86
N TYR A 139 4.24 12.16 1.75
CA TYR A 139 4.86 12.99 2.78
C TYR A 139 5.73 14.10 2.16
N THR A 140 6.65 13.78 1.26
CA THR A 140 7.52 14.79 0.63
C THR A 140 6.74 15.77 -0.25
N ILE A 141 5.69 15.29 -0.95
CA ILE A 141 4.78 16.15 -1.72
C ILE A 141 3.99 17.09 -0.80
N ASP A 142 3.49 16.59 0.34
CA ASP A 142 2.71 17.40 1.26
C ASP A 142 3.56 18.45 1.99
N ILE A 143 4.84 18.18 2.29
CA ILE A 143 5.80 19.21 2.76
C ILE A 143 6.02 20.27 1.68
N TYR A 144 6.28 19.85 0.43
CA TYR A 144 6.44 20.80 -0.67
C TYR A 144 5.23 21.70 -0.86
N ARG A 145 4.01 21.15 -0.66
CA ARG A 145 2.73 21.89 -0.69
C ARG A 145 2.45 22.67 0.59
N LYS A 146 3.33 22.62 1.59
CA LYS A 146 3.15 23.25 2.92
C LYS A 146 1.91 22.77 3.68
N LYS A 147 1.48 21.54 3.46
CA LYS A 147 0.35 20.94 4.18
C LYS A 147 0.76 20.34 5.51
N VAL A 148 2.00 19.84 5.60
CA VAL A 148 2.60 19.29 6.81
C VAL A 148 4.01 19.83 6.97
N LYS A 149 4.49 19.85 8.22
CA LYS A 149 5.90 20.13 8.55
C LYS A 149 6.72 18.84 8.48
N PRO A 150 8.02 18.92 8.21
CA PRO A 150 8.89 17.75 8.24
C PRO A 150 8.96 17.18 9.66
N GLN A 151 9.10 15.86 9.75
CA GLN A 151 9.32 15.18 11.02
C GLN A 151 10.75 15.39 11.49
N GLU A 152 10.90 15.72 12.78
CA GLU A 152 12.22 15.93 13.40
C GLU A 152 12.89 14.59 13.74
N SER A 153 12.11 13.62 14.23
CA SER A 153 12.58 12.30 14.65
C SER A 153 12.57 11.31 13.49
N ILE A 154 13.73 10.77 13.14
CA ILE A 154 13.86 9.71 12.16
C ILE A 154 13.13 8.42 12.61
N ILE A 155 13.08 8.15 13.92
CA ILE A 155 12.39 6.98 14.48
C ILE A 155 10.89 7.08 14.25
N ASP A 156 10.30 8.25 14.47
CA ASP A 156 8.88 8.48 14.28
C ASP A 156 8.50 8.39 12.80
N PHE A 157 9.32 8.96 11.93
CA PHE A 157 9.10 8.87 10.48
C PHE A 157 9.27 7.43 9.99
N ALA A 158 10.28 6.72 10.47
CA ALA A 158 10.49 5.32 10.14
C ALA A 158 9.33 4.44 10.65
N CYS A 159 8.80 4.73 11.84
CA CYS A 159 7.62 4.05 12.36
C CYS A 159 6.40 4.30 11.46
N TYR A 160 6.18 5.52 10.99
CA TYR A 160 5.14 5.81 10.00
C TYR A 160 5.34 5.04 8.69
N ALA A 161 6.55 5.03 8.15
CA ALA A 161 6.84 4.37 6.86
C ALA A 161 6.74 2.84 6.94
N ALA A 162 7.14 2.25 8.07
CA ALA A 162 7.29 0.81 8.24
C ALA A 162 6.22 0.15 9.12
N PHE A 163 5.21 0.88 9.61
CA PHE A 163 4.22 0.35 10.55
C PHE A 163 3.56 -0.93 10.04
N PHE A 164 3.85 -2.06 10.70
CA PHE A 164 3.56 -3.40 10.19
C PHE A 164 2.08 -3.66 9.82
N PRO A 165 1.07 -3.11 10.51
CA PRO A 165 -0.32 -3.36 10.12
C PRO A 165 -0.67 -2.80 8.75
N GLN A 166 -0.09 -1.66 8.34
CA GLN A 166 -0.39 -1.05 7.04
C GLN A 166 0.53 -1.51 5.90
N LEU A 167 1.73 -2.05 6.24
CA LEU A 167 2.82 -2.23 5.29
C LEU A 167 2.54 -3.27 4.20
N VAL A 168 1.81 -4.33 4.50
CA VAL A 168 1.61 -5.47 3.59
C VAL A 168 0.47 -5.23 2.61
N ALA A 169 -0.71 -4.91 3.11
CA ALA A 169 -1.93 -4.71 2.32
C ALA A 169 -2.93 -3.78 3.04
N GLY A 170 -2.44 -2.98 3.97
CA GLY A 170 -3.24 -1.98 4.67
C GLY A 170 -3.57 -0.77 3.79
N PRO A 171 -4.39 0.16 4.29
CA PRO A 171 -4.65 1.41 3.60
C PRO A 171 -3.37 2.23 3.39
N ILE A 172 -3.29 3.01 2.30
CA ILE A 172 -2.23 4.00 2.09
C ILE A 172 -2.48 5.19 3.01
N VAL A 173 -1.79 5.22 4.15
CA VAL A 173 -2.02 6.21 5.20
C VAL A 173 -1.25 7.50 4.94
N ARG A 174 -1.88 8.65 5.13
CA ARG A 174 -1.21 9.95 5.05
C ARG A 174 -0.43 10.23 6.34
N TYR A 175 0.73 10.88 6.20
CA TYR A 175 1.52 11.30 7.35
C TYR A 175 0.71 12.17 8.33
N SER A 176 -0.11 13.09 7.80
CA SER A 176 -0.98 13.96 8.59
C SER A 176 -2.03 13.21 9.43
N HIS A 177 -2.42 12.00 9.02
CA HIS A 177 -3.35 11.14 9.76
C HIS A 177 -2.63 10.27 10.80
N PHE A 178 -1.46 9.74 10.46
CA PHE A 178 -0.72 8.80 11.32
C PHE A 178 0.06 9.51 12.44
N ASN A 179 0.83 10.55 12.10
CA ASN A 179 1.77 11.17 13.03
C ASN A 179 1.14 11.68 14.33
N PRO A 180 -0.03 12.35 14.31
CA PRO A 180 -0.66 12.82 15.57
C PRO A 180 -0.95 11.69 16.56
N GLN A 181 -1.20 10.48 16.07
CA GLN A 181 -1.60 9.33 16.89
C GLN A 181 -0.42 8.69 17.65
N ILE A 182 0.81 8.92 17.18
CA ILE A 182 2.03 8.46 17.85
C ILE A 182 2.79 9.57 18.56
N THR A 183 2.30 10.81 18.55
CA THR A 183 2.95 11.95 19.22
C THR A 183 2.91 11.80 20.74
N GLU A 184 1.82 11.26 21.25
CA GLU A 184 1.65 10.98 22.67
C GLU A 184 1.90 9.49 22.97
N LYS A 185 1.95 9.19 24.27
CA LYS A 185 2.09 7.82 24.76
C LYS A 185 0.88 6.98 24.35
N LEU A 186 1.14 5.82 23.79
CA LEU A 186 0.09 4.85 23.49
C LEU A 186 -0.45 4.25 24.79
N VAL A 187 -1.77 4.27 24.92
CA VAL A 187 -2.48 3.79 26.12
C VAL A 187 -3.34 2.60 25.74
N PHE A 188 -3.18 1.51 26.47
CA PHE A 188 -4.06 0.35 26.31
C PHE A 188 -5.49 0.72 26.70
N LYS A 189 -6.45 0.43 25.81
CA LYS A 189 -7.87 0.62 26.04
C LYS A 189 -8.60 -0.67 25.70
N GLU A 190 -9.39 -1.20 26.64
CA GLU A 190 -10.18 -2.41 26.44
C GLU A 190 -11.11 -2.31 25.22
N ASN A 191 -11.69 -1.14 24.99
CA ASN A 191 -12.52 -0.89 23.81
C ASN A 191 -11.76 -1.04 22.50
N ASN A 192 -10.49 -0.60 22.45
CA ASN A 192 -9.63 -0.79 21.28
C ASN A 192 -9.33 -2.27 21.03
N LEU A 193 -9.12 -3.04 22.10
CA LEU A 193 -8.95 -4.49 22.01
C LEU A 193 -10.19 -5.16 21.42
N LYS A 194 -11.39 -4.85 21.95
CA LYS A 194 -12.66 -5.39 21.44
C LYS A 194 -12.86 -5.07 19.96
N ILE A 195 -12.73 -3.80 19.59
CA ILE A 195 -12.87 -3.36 18.19
C ILE A 195 -11.82 -4.02 17.31
N GLY A 196 -10.55 -4.02 17.74
CA GLY A 196 -9.43 -4.61 16.98
C GLY A 196 -9.65 -6.08 16.70
N LEU A 197 -10.01 -6.87 17.72
CA LEU A 197 -10.32 -8.29 17.56
C LEU A 197 -11.53 -8.53 16.66
N THR A 198 -12.57 -7.69 16.75
CA THR A 198 -13.75 -7.80 15.87
C THR A 198 -13.35 -7.64 14.39
N PHE A 199 -12.54 -6.62 14.07
CA PHE A 199 -12.05 -6.43 12.70
C PHE A 199 -11.17 -7.58 12.24
N ILE A 200 -10.27 -8.09 13.08
CA ILE A 200 -9.42 -9.24 12.76
C ILE A 200 -10.27 -10.49 12.48
N ILE A 201 -11.21 -10.83 13.35
CA ILE A 201 -12.07 -12.01 13.17
C ILE A 201 -12.93 -11.88 11.91
N TYR A 202 -13.49 -10.70 11.65
CA TYR A 202 -14.26 -10.43 10.46
C TYR A 202 -13.42 -10.53 9.19
N GLY A 203 -12.20 -10.00 9.22
CA GLY A 203 -11.24 -10.14 8.13
C GLY A 203 -10.84 -11.60 7.86
N LEU A 204 -10.53 -12.37 8.91
CA LEU A 204 -10.23 -13.81 8.79
C LEU A 204 -11.41 -14.59 8.23
N PHE A 205 -12.63 -14.30 8.68
CA PHE A 205 -13.83 -14.89 8.12
C PHE A 205 -13.96 -14.60 6.62
N LYS A 206 -13.82 -13.35 6.19
CA LYS A 206 -13.85 -12.99 4.76
C LYS A 206 -12.75 -13.71 3.97
N LYS A 207 -11.54 -13.80 4.52
CA LYS A 207 -10.41 -14.48 3.87
C LYS A 207 -10.68 -15.97 3.70
N PHE A 208 -10.82 -16.69 4.81
CA PHE A 208 -10.85 -18.15 4.78
C PHE A 208 -12.18 -18.74 4.37
N VAL A 209 -13.30 -18.10 4.73
CA VAL A 209 -14.63 -18.66 4.44
C VAL A 209 -15.17 -18.19 3.09
N ILE A 210 -14.91 -16.94 2.69
CA ILE A 210 -15.44 -16.38 1.45
C ILE A 210 -14.42 -16.43 0.32
N ALA A 211 -13.29 -15.68 0.47
CA ALA A 211 -12.37 -15.46 -0.62
C ALA A 211 -11.68 -16.75 -1.09
N ASP A 212 -11.13 -17.54 -0.17
CA ASP A 212 -10.37 -18.75 -0.52
C ASP A 212 -11.26 -19.84 -1.10
N ASN A 213 -12.50 -20.00 -0.61
CA ASN A 213 -13.44 -20.97 -1.18
C ASN A 213 -13.91 -20.55 -2.58
N ILE A 214 -14.17 -19.26 -2.80
CA ILE A 214 -14.52 -18.75 -4.13
C ILE A 214 -13.35 -18.86 -5.09
N ALA A 215 -12.11 -18.63 -4.62
CA ALA A 215 -10.89 -18.75 -5.43
C ALA A 215 -10.74 -20.13 -6.07
N ILE A 216 -11.10 -21.21 -5.35
CA ILE A 216 -11.10 -22.57 -5.90
C ILE A 216 -12.03 -22.67 -7.11
N GLN A 217 -13.24 -22.12 -6.99
CA GLN A 217 -14.23 -22.15 -8.09
C GLN A 217 -13.78 -21.29 -9.28
N VAL A 218 -13.24 -20.10 -9.01
CA VAL A 218 -12.72 -19.20 -10.05
C VAL A 218 -11.57 -19.88 -10.82
N ASN A 219 -10.61 -20.48 -10.09
CA ASN A 219 -9.52 -21.21 -10.72
C ASN A 219 -10.02 -22.37 -11.57
N ASN A 220 -10.99 -23.15 -11.09
CA ASN A 220 -11.58 -24.24 -11.85
C ASN A 220 -12.27 -23.75 -13.13
N LEU A 221 -12.89 -22.58 -13.11
CA LEU A 221 -13.58 -22.01 -14.26
C LEU A 221 -12.62 -21.43 -15.33
N PHE A 222 -11.48 -20.89 -14.93
CA PHE A 222 -10.54 -20.22 -15.85
C PHE A 222 -9.32 -21.05 -16.23
N THR A 223 -8.94 -22.10 -15.47
CA THR A 223 -7.76 -22.95 -15.77
C THR A 223 -8.10 -24.28 -16.38
N ALA A 224 -9.35 -24.75 -16.29
CA ALA A 224 -9.78 -25.96 -17.00
C ALA A 224 -9.78 -25.68 -18.51
N GLU A 225 -9.43 -26.69 -19.32
CA GLU A 225 -9.62 -26.71 -20.76
C GLU A 225 -11.14 -26.70 -21.12
N GLN A 226 -11.90 -25.91 -20.38
CA GLN A 226 -13.34 -25.80 -20.55
C GLN A 226 -13.63 -24.94 -21.77
N ASP A 227 -14.71 -25.32 -22.44
CA ASP A 227 -15.25 -24.60 -23.57
C ASP A 227 -15.65 -23.16 -23.14
N LEU A 228 -14.69 -22.22 -23.33
CA LEU A 228 -14.89 -20.77 -23.06
C LEU A 228 -16.03 -20.18 -23.95
N THR A 229 -16.64 -20.98 -24.83
CA THR A 229 -17.81 -20.58 -25.60
C THR A 229 -19.10 -20.61 -24.77
N ASN A 230 -19.09 -21.27 -23.60
CA ASN A 230 -20.25 -21.30 -22.72
C ASN A 230 -20.44 -19.96 -22.00
N PHE A 231 -21.36 -19.16 -22.52
CA PHE A 231 -21.71 -17.83 -21.98
C PHE A 231 -21.96 -17.83 -20.48
N TRP A 232 -22.68 -18.79 -19.93
CA TRP A 232 -23.02 -18.84 -18.51
C TRP A 232 -21.81 -19.11 -17.64
N LEU A 233 -20.89 -19.98 -18.05
CA LEU A 233 -19.67 -20.28 -17.30
C LEU A 233 -18.74 -19.05 -17.24
N VAL A 234 -18.59 -18.32 -18.35
CA VAL A 234 -17.79 -17.09 -18.39
C VAL A 234 -18.36 -16.02 -17.46
N TRP A 235 -19.68 -15.82 -17.49
CA TRP A 235 -20.31 -14.83 -16.60
C TRP A 235 -20.25 -15.23 -15.12
N CYS A 236 -20.49 -16.51 -14.80
CA CYS A 236 -20.31 -17.01 -13.42
C CYS A 236 -18.87 -16.81 -12.95
N GLY A 237 -17.88 -17.12 -13.78
CA GLY A 237 -16.47 -16.89 -13.49
C GLY A 237 -16.16 -15.42 -13.21
N ALA A 238 -16.65 -14.50 -14.04
CA ALA A 238 -16.46 -13.07 -13.86
C ALA A 238 -17.12 -12.54 -12.57
N LEU A 239 -18.33 -12.98 -12.26
CA LEU A 239 -19.03 -12.60 -11.01
C LEU A 239 -18.31 -13.16 -9.78
N PHE A 240 -17.91 -14.42 -9.79
CA PHE A 240 -17.17 -15.04 -8.69
C PHE A 240 -15.80 -14.37 -8.50
N PHE A 241 -15.09 -14.05 -9.59
CA PHE A 241 -13.83 -13.28 -9.50
C PHE A 241 -14.05 -11.89 -8.88
N GLY A 242 -15.14 -11.20 -9.24
CA GLY A 242 -15.51 -9.93 -8.62
C GLY A 242 -15.72 -10.06 -7.11
N ILE A 243 -16.42 -11.09 -6.65
CA ILE A 243 -16.65 -11.36 -5.22
C ILE A 243 -15.33 -11.74 -4.54
N GLN A 244 -14.53 -12.60 -5.18
CA GLN A 244 -13.22 -13.04 -4.66
C GLN A 244 -12.29 -11.85 -4.40
N ILE A 245 -12.05 -11.00 -5.39
CA ILE A 245 -11.12 -9.86 -5.27
C ILE A 245 -11.57 -8.87 -4.19
N TYR A 246 -12.89 -8.64 -4.07
CA TYR A 246 -13.42 -7.79 -3.01
C TYR A 246 -13.27 -8.42 -1.62
N ALA A 247 -13.65 -9.69 -1.48
CA ALA A 247 -13.57 -10.39 -0.21
C ALA A 247 -12.12 -10.51 0.27
N ASP A 248 -11.20 -10.91 -0.61
CA ASP A 248 -9.78 -11.09 -0.31
C ASP A 248 -9.13 -9.76 0.10
N PHE A 249 -9.26 -8.72 -0.71
CA PHE A 249 -8.60 -7.46 -0.42
C PHE A 249 -9.22 -6.72 0.78
N SER A 250 -10.55 -6.73 0.91
CA SER A 250 -11.19 -6.13 2.09
C SER A 250 -10.87 -6.91 3.38
N ALA A 251 -10.67 -8.22 3.30
CA ALA A 251 -10.23 -9.04 4.44
C ALA A 251 -8.86 -8.61 4.96
N TYR A 252 -7.87 -8.49 4.08
CA TYR A 252 -6.54 -7.99 4.47
C TYR A 252 -6.59 -6.59 5.08
N THR A 253 -7.43 -5.72 4.51
CA THR A 253 -7.61 -4.36 5.04
C THR A 253 -8.23 -4.36 6.42
N ASP A 254 -9.24 -5.20 6.68
CA ASP A 254 -9.86 -5.30 8.00
C ASP A 254 -8.87 -5.84 9.04
N ILE A 255 -8.08 -6.87 8.70
CA ILE A 255 -7.03 -7.38 9.59
C ILE A 255 -6.00 -6.28 9.91
N ALA A 256 -5.62 -5.48 8.91
CA ALA A 256 -4.70 -4.36 9.10
C ALA A 256 -5.28 -3.29 10.04
N ILE A 257 -6.53 -2.88 9.81
CA ILE A 257 -7.25 -1.91 10.66
C ILE A 257 -7.38 -2.46 12.08
N GLY A 258 -7.80 -3.71 12.22
CA GLY A 258 -7.93 -4.38 13.51
C GLY A 258 -6.61 -4.47 14.26
N SER A 259 -5.54 -4.87 13.59
CA SER A 259 -4.20 -4.97 14.17
C SER A 259 -3.68 -3.61 14.64
N ALA A 260 -3.85 -2.54 13.85
CA ALA A 260 -3.49 -1.19 14.27
C ALA A 260 -4.31 -0.70 15.47
N LYS A 261 -5.61 -1.03 15.48
CA LYS A 261 -6.52 -0.65 16.57
C LYS A 261 -6.14 -1.27 17.91
N LEU A 262 -5.53 -2.45 17.94
CA LEU A 262 -4.98 -3.05 19.16
C LEU A 262 -3.95 -2.13 19.83
N PHE A 263 -3.20 -1.34 19.06
CA PHE A 263 -2.23 -0.35 19.55
C PHE A 263 -2.84 1.04 19.78
N GLY A 264 -4.15 1.20 19.55
CA GLY A 264 -4.83 2.48 19.66
C GLY A 264 -4.63 3.39 18.45
N ILE A 265 -4.10 2.86 17.33
CA ILE A 265 -3.87 3.59 16.09
C ILE A 265 -5.02 3.32 15.13
N ASP A 266 -5.63 4.39 14.64
CA ASP A 266 -6.74 4.33 13.67
C ASP A 266 -6.20 4.41 12.25
N LEU A 267 -6.52 3.41 11.44
CA LEU A 267 -6.27 3.43 10.01
C LEU A 267 -7.57 3.78 9.25
N PRO A 268 -7.48 4.47 8.10
CA PRO A 268 -8.66 4.81 7.32
C PRO A 268 -9.30 3.56 6.70
N GLU A 269 -10.61 3.60 6.52
CA GLU A 269 -11.33 2.57 5.78
C GLU A 269 -10.94 2.56 4.30
N ASN A 270 -10.87 1.37 3.71
CA ASN A 270 -10.50 1.17 2.32
C ASN A 270 -11.69 0.75 1.43
N PHE A 271 -12.75 0.22 2.02
CA PHE A 271 -13.94 -0.25 1.32
C PHE A 271 -15.23 0.15 2.04
N LYS A 272 -16.21 0.68 1.28
CA LYS A 272 -17.56 1.05 1.76
C LYS A 272 -18.64 0.50 0.84
N HIS A 273 -18.85 -0.83 0.85
CA HIS A 273 -19.86 -1.50 0.02
C HIS A 273 -19.82 -1.05 -1.46
N PRO A 274 -18.68 -1.27 -2.18
CA PRO A 274 -18.46 -0.70 -3.50
C PRO A 274 -19.43 -1.23 -4.56
N TYR A 275 -19.91 -2.45 -4.44
CA TYR A 275 -20.83 -3.06 -5.42
C TYR A 275 -22.26 -2.55 -5.33
N PHE A 276 -22.59 -1.73 -4.32
CA PHE A 276 -23.85 -0.98 -4.25
C PHE A 276 -23.69 0.47 -4.78
N ALA A 277 -22.69 0.73 -5.61
CA ALA A 277 -22.51 2.02 -6.27
C ALA A 277 -23.44 2.13 -7.49
N HIS A 278 -24.07 3.30 -7.67
CA HIS A 278 -25.00 3.56 -8.77
C HIS A 278 -24.28 4.05 -10.05
N ASN A 279 -23.03 4.43 -9.95
CA ASN A 279 -22.24 4.93 -11.07
C ASN A 279 -20.73 4.72 -10.81
N PRO A 280 -19.86 4.79 -11.86
CA PRO A 280 -18.42 4.61 -11.71
C PRO A 280 -17.75 5.58 -10.75
N GLN A 281 -18.23 6.83 -10.66
CA GLN A 281 -17.67 7.81 -9.73
C GLN A 281 -17.92 7.43 -8.26
N GLU A 282 -19.12 6.95 -7.97
CA GLU A 282 -19.48 6.45 -6.63
C GLU A 282 -18.70 5.15 -6.31
N PHE A 283 -18.53 4.27 -7.31
CA PHE A 283 -17.71 3.06 -7.15
C PHE A 283 -16.29 3.42 -6.67
N TRP A 284 -15.57 4.31 -7.34
CA TRP A 284 -14.23 4.72 -6.94
C TRP A 284 -14.16 5.46 -5.60
N ARG A 285 -15.25 6.03 -5.12
CA ARG A 285 -15.36 6.61 -3.77
C ARG A 285 -15.50 5.54 -2.68
N LYS A 286 -15.90 4.33 -3.05
CA LYS A 286 -16.18 3.20 -2.16
C LYS A 286 -15.16 2.05 -2.29
N TRP A 287 -14.45 1.98 -3.41
CA TRP A 287 -13.44 0.98 -3.73
C TRP A 287 -12.04 1.52 -3.51
N HIS A 288 -11.21 0.78 -2.73
CA HIS A 288 -9.80 1.11 -2.47
C HIS A 288 -9.61 2.62 -2.20
N ILE A 289 -10.33 3.12 -1.21
CA ILE A 289 -10.53 4.56 -0.94
C ILE A 289 -9.18 5.27 -0.75
N SER A 290 -8.22 4.62 -0.07
CA SER A 290 -6.91 5.20 0.18
C SER A 290 -6.11 5.43 -1.12
N LEU A 291 -6.14 4.48 -2.06
CA LEU A 291 -5.52 4.63 -3.38
C LEU A 291 -6.29 5.64 -4.24
N SER A 292 -7.61 5.53 -4.31
CA SER A 292 -8.46 6.44 -5.10
C SER A 292 -8.28 7.89 -4.69
N THR A 293 -8.21 8.15 -3.38
CA THR A 293 -7.94 9.49 -2.85
C THR A 293 -6.49 9.92 -3.08
N TRP A 294 -5.53 8.99 -3.04
CA TRP A 294 -4.14 9.27 -3.36
C TRP A 294 -4.00 9.72 -4.83
N LEU A 295 -4.51 8.93 -5.76
CA LEU A 295 -4.49 9.26 -7.20
C LEU A 295 -5.21 10.58 -7.50
N ARG A 296 -6.35 10.82 -6.86
CA ARG A 296 -7.08 12.09 -6.98
C ARG A 296 -6.23 13.27 -6.54
N ASP A 297 -5.62 13.20 -5.35
CA ASP A 297 -4.96 14.35 -4.71
C ASP A 297 -3.56 14.64 -5.27
N TYR A 298 -2.83 13.60 -5.71
CA TYR A 298 -1.44 13.74 -6.15
C TYR A 298 -1.26 13.62 -7.66
N LEU A 299 -2.24 13.12 -8.39
CA LEU A 299 -2.18 12.98 -9.84
C LEU A 299 -3.30 13.73 -10.55
N TYR A 300 -4.58 13.42 -10.26
CA TYR A 300 -5.71 13.99 -10.97
C TYR A 300 -5.83 15.52 -10.80
N PHE A 301 -5.81 16.02 -9.58
CA PHE A 301 -5.90 17.46 -9.33
C PHE A 301 -4.71 18.27 -9.85
N PRO A 302 -3.43 17.83 -9.72
CA PRO A 302 -2.30 18.49 -10.35
C PRO A 302 -2.35 18.56 -11.87
N LEU A 303 -3.02 17.62 -12.54
CA LEU A 303 -3.25 17.63 -13.98
C LEU A 303 -4.40 18.55 -14.42
N GLY A 304 -5.01 19.28 -13.49
CA GLY A 304 -6.11 20.21 -13.72
C GLY A 304 -7.48 19.71 -13.21
N GLY A 305 -7.64 18.40 -13.03
CA GLY A 305 -8.88 17.83 -12.49
C GLY A 305 -10.12 18.25 -13.28
N SER A 306 -11.20 18.59 -12.56
CA SER A 306 -12.45 19.05 -13.13
C SER A 306 -12.55 20.57 -13.36
N LYS A 307 -11.48 21.33 -13.03
CA LYS A 307 -11.52 22.80 -13.06
C LYS A 307 -11.11 23.42 -14.42
N GLY A 308 -10.47 22.65 -15.29
CA GLY A 308 -9.89 23.16 -16.53
C GLY A 308 -10.76 22.99 -17.79
N GLY A 309 -12.04 22.72 -17.66
CA GLY A 309 -12.95 22.43 -18.78
C GLY A 309 -12.89 20.96 -19.24
N MET A 310 -13.70 20.58 -20.24
CA MET A 310 -13.92 19.19 -20.64
C MET A 310 -12.64 18.50 -21.11
N ASN A 311 -11.83 19.15 -21.94
CA ASN A 311 -10.58 18.55 -22.46
C ASN A 311 -9.56 18.25 -21.35
N VAL A 312 -9.44 19.15 -20.36
CA VAL A 312 -8.54 18.95 -19.21
C VAL A 312 -9.05 17.83 -18.31
N LEU A 313 -10.35 17.77 -18.08
CA LEU A 313 -11.01 16.70 -17.33
C LEU A 313 -10.75 15.32 -17.97
N ILE A 314 -11.00 15.20 -19.28
CA ILE A 314 -10.77 13.94 -20.02
C ILE A 314 -9.30 13.55 -19.93
N LYS A 315 -8.37 14.47 -20.23
CA LYS A 315 -6.92 14.23 -20.14
C LYS A 315 -6.50 13.79 -18.74
N ALA A 316 -6.92 14.51 -17.70
CA ALA A 316 -6.57 14.18 -16.32
C ALA A 316 -7.13 12.80 -15.91
N THR A 317 -8.35 12.49 -16.32
CA THR A 317 -8.97 11.18 -16.05
C THR A 317 -8.22 10.06 -16.75
N ILE A 318 -7.98 10.17 -18.06
CA ILE A 318 -7.29 9.14 -18.84
C ILE A 318 -5.88 8.88 -18.27
N ILE A 319 -5.09 9.93 -18.03
CA ILE A 319 -3.74 9.79 -17.47
C ILE A 319 -3.80 9.12 -16.10
N THR A 320 -4.74 9.53 -15.24
CA THR A 320 -4.89 8.95 -13.89
C THR A 320 -5.25 7.48 -13.96
N MET A 321 -6.15 7.08 -14.84
CA MET A 321 -6.57 5.69 -15.01
C MET A 321 -5.45 4.82 -15.60
N ILE A 322 -4.73 5.32 -16.63
CA ILE A 322 -3.58 4.61 -17.22
C ILE A 322 -2.47 4.39 -16.18
N LEU A 323 -2.07 5.45 -15.47
CA LEU A 323 -1.01 5.34 -14.46
C LEU A 323 -1.45 4.52 -13.25
N GLY A 324 -2.73 4.59 -12.86
CA GLY A 324 -3.31 3.74 -11.82
C GLY A 324 -3.33 2.28 -12.24
N GLY A 325 -3.73 1.98 -13.47
CA GLY A 325 -3.67 0.63 -14.06
C GLY A 325 -2.24 0.11 -14.14
N LEU A 326 -1.30 0.92 -14.63
CA LEU A 326 0.11 0.57 -14.66
C LEU A 326 0.66 0.29 -13.26
N TRP A 327 0.24 1.05 -12.24
CA TRP A 327 0.65 0.79 -10.86
C TRP A 327 0.19 -0.59 -10.36
N HIS A 328 -0.97 -1.10 -10.79
CA HIS A 328 -1.43 -2.46 -10.43
C HIS A 328 -0.56 -3.55 -11.04
N GLY A 329 -0.11 -3.43 -12.26
CA GLY A 329 0.75 -4.41 -12.92
C GLY A 329 0.92 -4.13 -14.41
N ALA A 330 1.94 -4.79 -14.96
CA ALA A 330 2.25 -4.83 -16.38
C ALA A 330 2.29 -6.30 -16.79
N SER A 331 1.14 -6.96 -16.80
CA SER A 331 0.96 -8.36 -17.24
C SER A 331 0.02 -8.40 -18.44
#